data_5e609e3742ef54561a45198bc6819f4f
#
_entry.id   5e609e3742ef54561a45198bc6819f4f
#
_cell.length_a   1.000
_cell.length_b   1.000
_cell.length_c   1.000
_cell.angle_alpha   90.00
_cell.angle_beta   90.00
_cell.angle_gamma   90.00
#
_symmetry.space_group_name_H-M   'P 1'
#
loop_
_entity.id
_entity.type
_entity.pdbx_description
1 polymer ?
#
loop_
_entity_poly.entity_id
_entity_poly.type
_entity_poly.pdbx_seq_one_letter_code
_entity_poly.pdbx_strand_id
1 'polypeptide(L)'
;VEAAKMRAMMRFIDEVPAPAIRVPSYNLAFLPHFQSMTEEAFLALCDSKPLRREFLMKMGRSGFPQADMEEALGRLKRGVGRLAGWLDENGGPWIMGDAISLADLALMPIIVRMDDINLGYMWADEPAVQTWFDAIRAQPEYDKTYYHGSLLTQKYPHLANLKERQGS
;
A
#
# COMPACT_ATOMS: atom_id res chain seq x y z
N VAL A 1 5.80 -28.38 -1.76
CA VAL A 1 4.42 -27.85 -1.88
C VAL A 1 4.34 -26.44 -1.27
N GLU A 2 4.75 -26.24 -0.01
CA GLU A 2 4.65 -24.95 0.69
C GLU A 2 5.42 -23.81 0.03
N ALA A 3 6.68 -24.05 -0.37
CA ALA A 3 7.47 -23.04 -1.06
C ALA A 3 6.84 -22.61 -2.40
N ALA A 4 6.16 -23.50 -3.11
CA ALA A 4 5.44 -23.16 -4.34
C ALA A 4 4.18 -22.34 -4.02
N LYS A 5 3.44 -22.68 -2.96
CA LYS A 5 2.28 -21.91 -2.46
C LYS A 5 2.71 -20.49 -2.09
N MET A 6 3.77 -20.34 -1.29
CA MET A 6 4.31 -19.05 -0.88
C MET A 6 4.73 -18.19 -2.09
N ARG A 7 5.43 -18.77 -3.07
CA ARG A 7 5.84 -18.04 -4.30
C ARG A 7 4.64 -17.55 -5.10
N ALA A 8 3.57 -18.35 -5.19
CA ALA A 8 2.33 -17.94 -5.85
C ALA A 8 1.65 -16.77 -5.12
N MET A 9 1.66 -16.78 -3.78
CA MET A 9 1.17 -15.68 -2.95
C MET A 9 2.01 -14.40 -3.16
N MET A 10 3.32 -14.51 -3.12
CA MET A 10 4.23 -13.38 -3.37
C MET A 10 4.01 -12.79 -4.77
N ARG A 11 3.88 -13.64 -5.78
CA ARG A 11 3.58 -13.18 -7.15
C ARG A 11 2.25 -12.41 -7.23
N PHE A 12 1.20 -12.91 -6.59
CA PHE A 12 -0.07 -12.19 -6.50
C PHE A 12 0.11 -10.81 -5.82
N ILE A 13 0.88 -10.76 -4.73
CA ILE A 13 1.16 -9.51 -4.00
C ILE A 13 1.86 -8.50 -4.92
N ASP A 14 2.89 -8.95 -5.65
CA ASP A 14 3.65 -8.11 -6.57
C ASP A 14 2.83 -7.61 -7.78
N GLU A 15 1.91 -8.44 -8.28
CA GLU A 15 1.13 -8.11 -9.49
C GLU A 15 -0.16 -7.36 -9.19
N VAL A 16 -0.75 -7.50 -8.00
CA VAL A 16 -2.09 -6.95 -7.70
C VAL A 16 -2.04 -5.78 -6.72
N PRO A 17 -1.81 -5.97 -5.41
CA PRO A 17 -1.86 -4.83 -4.48
C PRO A 17 -0.62 -3.93 -4.53
N ALA A 18 0.57 -4.43 -4.80
CA ALA A 18 1.79 -3.62 -4.79
C ALA A 18 1.81 -2.50 -5.85
N PRO A 19 1.42 -2.71 -7.11
CA PRO A 19 1.27 -1.60 -8.05
C PRO A 19 0.06 -0.72 -7.73
N ALA A 20 -1.03 -1.28 -7.20
CA ALA A 20 -2.27 -0.56 -6.93
C ALA A 20 -2.10 0.50 -5.83
N ILE A 21 -1.38 0.19 -4.73
CA ILE A 21 -1.19 1.14 -3.62
C ILE A 21 -0.45 2.42 -4.03
N ARG A 22 0.31 2.38 -5.12
CA ARG A 22 1.04 3.54 -5.64
C ARG A 22 0.09 4.64 -6.11
N VAL A 23 -1.03 4.30 -6.73
CA VAL A 23 -1.98 5.27 -7.30
C VAL A 23 -2.53 6.21 -6.22
N PRO A 24 -3.22 5.75 -5.16
CA PRO A 24 -3.68 6.64 -4.10
C PRO A 24 -2.53 7.30 -3.34
N SER A 25 -1.40 6.61 -3.12
CA SER A 25 -0.25 7.19 -2.42
C SER A 25 0.33 8.40 -3.17
N TYR A 26 0.46 8.31 -4.49
CA TYR A 26 1.00 9.40 -5.31
C TYR A 26 0.03 10.57 -5.41
N ASN A 27 -1.25 10.31 -5.61
CA ASN A 27 -2.25 11.39 -5.63
C ASN A 27 -2.31 12.15 -4.29
N LEU A 28 -2.17 11.47 -3.17
CA LEU A 28 -2.21 12.11 -1.86
C LEU A 28 -0.91 12.84 -1.51
N ALA A 29 0.24 12.17 -1.66
CA ALA A 29 1.50 12.68 -1.12
C ALA A 29 2.28 13.56 -2.10
N PHE A 30 2.29 13.21 -3.38
CA PHE A 30 3.23 13.82 -4.34
C PHE A 30 2.57 14.78 -5.32
N LEU A 31 1.27 14.73 -5.49
CA LEU A 31 0.54 15.59 -6.41
C LEU A 31 0.81 17.08 -6.19
N PRO A 32 0.79 17.64 -4.95
CA PRO A 32 1.08 19.05 -4.72
C PRO A 32 2.47 19.46 -5.22
N HIS A 33 3.47 18.57 -5.07
CA HIS A 33 4.83 18.82 -5.58
C HIS A 33 4.84 18.89 -7.12
N PHE A 34 4.19 17.95 -7.80
CA PHE A 34 4.15 17.96 -9.27
C PHE A 34 3.32 19.11 -9.84
N GLN A 35 2.27 19.53 -9.15
CA GLN A 35 1.48 20.71 -9.52
C GLN A 35 2.29 22.00 -9.46
N SER A 36 3.26 22.10 -8.55
CA SER A 36 4.14 23.28 -8.41
C SER A 36 5.24 23.37 -9.47
N MET A 37 5.49 22.29 -10.23
CA MET A 37 6.52 22.26 -11.27
C MET A 37 6.02 22.90 -12.57
N THR A 38 6.95 23.43 -13.39
CA THR A 38 6.65 23.72 -14.80
C THR A 38 6.52 22.42 -15.59
N GLU A 39 5.88 22.49 -16.76
CA GLU A 39 5.76 21.31 -17.65
C GLU A 39 7.14 20.75 -18.03
N GLU A 40 8.06 21.62 -18.39
CA GLU A 40 9.44 21.26 -18.75
C GLU A 40 10.17 20.54 -17.62
N ALA A 41 10.06 21.07 -16.38
CA ALA A 41 10.68 20.46 -15.20
C ALA A 41 10.06 19.09 -14.88
N PHE A 42 8.74 18.94 -15.06
CA PHE A 42 8.07 17.68 -14.87
C PHE A 42 8.50 16.64 -15.91
N LEU A 43 8.58 17.01 -17.19
CA LEU A 43 9.06 16.12 -18.25
C LEU A 43 10.50 15.68 -18.03
N ALA A 44 11.38 16.63 -17.67
CA ALA A 44 12.77 16.33 -17.33
C ALA A 44 12.88 15.36 -16.13
N LEU A 45 12.01 15.51 -15.13
CA LEU A 45 11.93 14.57 -14.00
C LEU A 45 11.49 13.19 -14.46
N CYS A 46 10.48 13.08 -15.33
CA CYS A 46 10.02 11.82 -15.90
C CYS A 46 11.14 11.12 -16.67
N ASP A 47 11.86 11.83 -17.50
CA ASP A 47 12.97 11.32 -18.32
C ASP A 47 14.16 10.87 -17.45
N SER A 48 14.39 11.51 -16.31
CA SER A 48 15.40 11.11 -15.33
C SER A 48 15.09 9.78 -14.61
N LYS A 49 13.86 9.26 -14.76
CA LYS A 49 13.36 8.06 -14.04
C LYS A 49 12.77 7.02 -15.01
N PRO A 50 13.59 6.38 -15.86
CA PRO A 50 13.11 5.53 -16.94
C PRO A 50 12.16 4.43 -16.49
N LEU A 51 12.42 3.78 -15.35
CA LEU A 51 11.56 2.71 -14.79
C LEU A 51 10.20 3.20 -14.29
N ARG A 52 10.02 4.51 -14.08
CA ARG A 52 8.78 5.11 -13.58
C ARG A 52 8.16 6.09 -14.56
N ARG A 53 8.81 6.30 -15.71
CA ARG A 53 8.42 7.31 -16.68
C ARG A 53 6.95 7.16 -17.09
N GLU A 54 6.54 5.98 -17.54
CA GLU A 54 5.15 5.72 -17.95
C GLU A 54 4.14 5.99 -16.84
N PHE A 55 4.45 5.54 -15.61
CA PHE A 55 3.61 5.78 -14.44
C PHE A 55 3.47 7.27 -14.13
N LEU A 56 4.58 8.03 -14.16
CA LEU A 56 4.56 9.47 -13.90
C LEU A 56 3.87 10.24 -15.03
N MET A 57 4.11 9.87 -16.27
CA MET A 57 3.43 10.47 -17.44
C MET A 57 1.93 10.22 -17.41
N LYS A 58 1.48 9.00 -17.02
CA LYS A 58 0.07 8.68 -16.87
C LYS A 58 -0.58 9.51 -15.75
N MET A 59 0.09 9.72 -14.63
CA MET A 59 -0.38 10.56 -13.55
C MET A 59 -0.43 12.04 -13.96
N GLY A 60 0.57 12.48 -14.72
CA GLY A 60 0.73 13.88 -15.09
C GLY A 60 0.89 14.78 -13.86
N ARG A 61 0.68 16.08 -14.06
CA ARG A 61 0.67 17.10 -12.99
C ARG A 61 -0.72 17.27 -12.35
N SER A 62 -1.74 16.62 -12.88
CA SER A 62 -3.13 16.69 -12.41
C SER A 62 -3.54 15.53 -11.50
N GLY A 63 -2.70 14.52 -11.38
CA GLY A 63 -3.00 13.29 -10.67
C GLY A 63 -3.65 12.21 -11.55
N PHE A 64 -3.79 11.02 -11.01
CA PHE A 64 -4.49 9.93 -11.68
C PHE A 64 -5.99 10.24 -11.80
N PRO A 65 -6.61 9.93 -12.96
CA PRO A 65 -8.04 10.04 -13.15
C PRO A 65 -8.85 9.20 -12.16
N GLN A 66 -10.12 9.57 -11.96
CA GLN A 66 -11.04 8.86 -11.06
C GLN A 66 -11.15 7.36 -11.39
N ALA A 67 -11.23 7.00 -12.67
CA ALA A 67 -11.30 5.61 -13.09
C ALA A 67 -10.07 4.79 -12.66
N ASP A 68 -8.86 5.36 -12.76
CA ASP A 68 -7.63 4.70 -12.29
C ASP A 68 -7.61 4.55 -10.76
N MET A 69 -8.14 5.54 -10.03
CA MET A 69 -8.30 5.45 -8.58
C MET A 69 -9.26 4.34 -8.18
N GLU A 70 -10.43 4.26 -8.83
CA GLU A 70 -11.43 3.21 -8.57
C GLU A 70 -10.88 1.81 -8.87
N GLU A 71 -10.18 1.65 -9.99
CA GLU A 71 -9.51 0.40 -10.33
C GLU A 71 -8.48 0.01 -9.26
N ALA A 72 -7.64 0.96 -8.84
CA ALA A 72 -6.62 0.73 -7.84
C ALA A 72 -7.23 0.33 -6.48
N LEU A 73 -8.26 1.05 -6.02
CA LEU A 73 -8.98 0.72 -4.79
C LEU A 73 -9.65 -0.66 -4.86
N GLY A 74 -10.24 -1.01 -6.00
CA GLY A 74 -10.78 -2.35 -6.25
C GLY A 74 -9.72 -3.44 -6.19
N ARG A 75 -8.51 -3.20 -6.71
CA ARG A 75 -7.37 -4.14 -6.61
C ARG A 75 -6.88 -4.27 -5.18
N LEU A 76 -6.84 -3.19 -4.41
CA LEU A 76 -6.48 -3.22 -2.98
C LEU A 76 -7.52 -4.02 -2.17
N LYS A 77 -8.82 -3.80 -2.40
CA LYS A 77 -9.88 -4.58 -1.73
C LYS A 77 -9.77 -6.07 -2.06
N ARG A 78 -9.43 -6.44 -3.32
CA ARG A 78 -9.14 -7.85 -3.67
C ARG A 78 -7.91 -8.38 -2.93
N GLY A 79 -6.87 -7.56 -2.75
CA GLY A 79 -5.69 -7.91 -1.96
C GLY A 79 -6.05 -8.23 -0.51
N VAL A 80 -6.87 -7.40 0.13
CA VAL A 80 -7.38 -7.63 1.49
C VAL A 80 -8.20 -8.91 1.58
N GLY A 81 -9.16 -9.13 0.68
CA GLY A 81 -9.97 -10.35 0.68
C GLY A 81 -9.12 -11.62 0.44
N ARG A 82 -8.03 -11.50 -0.34
CA ARG A 82 -7.11 -12.62 -0.54
C ARG A 82 -6.28 -12.91 0.71
N LEU A 83 -5.84 -11.87 1.42
CA LEU A 83 -5.17 -12.02 2.72
C LEU A 83 -6.10 -12.72 3.74
N ALA A 84 -7.35 -12.25 3.88
CA ALA A 84 -8.33 -12.86 4.76
C ALA A 84 -8.51 -14.36 4.43
N GLY A 85 -8.68 -14.70 3.15
CA GLY A 85 -8.80 -16.10 2.72
C GLY A 85 -7.58 -16.95 3.05
N TRP A 86 -6.35 -16.42 2.90
CA TRP A 86 -5.14 -17.16 3.25
C TRP A 86 -5.01 -17.41 4.75
N LEU A 87 -5.36 -16.42 5.58
CA LEU A 87 -5.34 -16.55 7.04
C LEU A 87 -6.35 -17.61 7.50
N ASP A 88 -7.54 -17.61 6.91
CA ASP A 88 -8.59 -18.60 7.19
C ASP A 88 -8.19 -20.01 6.73
N GLU A 89 -7.70 -20.15 5.49
CA GLU A 89 -7.25 -21.43 4.92
C GLU A 89 -6.11 -22.09 5.72
N ASN A 90 -5.21 -21.32 6.30
CA ASN A 90 -4.01 -21.83 6.97
C ASN A 90 -4.16 -21.90 8.50
N GLY A 91 -5.21 -21.29 9.07
CA GLY A 91 -5.60 -21.43 10.48
C GLY A 91 -4.63 -20.85 11.50
N GLY A 92 -3.65 -20.07 11.07
CA GLY A 92 -2.64 -19.48 11.94
C GLY A 92 -2.70 -17.94 11.96
N PRO A 93 -1.90 -17.28 12.81
CA PRO A 93 -1.82 -15.83 12.82
C PRO A 93 -1.07 -15.26 11.61
N TRP A 94 -0.40 -16.11 10.81
CA TRP A 94 0.41 -15.73 9.65
C TRP A 94 -0.14 -16.31 8.37
N ILE A 95 0.21 -15.70 7.23
CA ILE A 95 -0.28 -16.09 5.90
C ILE A 95 -0.01 -17.57 5.58
N MET A 96 1.08 -18.13 6.09
CA MET A 96 1.45 -19.54 5.86
C MET A 96 1.17 -20.46 7.07
N GLY A 97 0.49 -19.97 8.12
CA GLY A 97 0.15 -20.73 9.32
C GLY A 97 0.83 -20.21 10.58
N ASP A 98 1.59 -21.05 11.29
CA ASP A 98 2.07 -20.76 12.65
C ASP A 98 3.30 -19.83 12.73
N ALA A 99 4.01 -19.61 11.62
CA ALA A 99 5.23 -18.81 11.59
C ALA A 99 5.17 -17.73 10.51
N ILE A 100 5.77 -16.56 10.84
CA ILE A 100 5.93 -15.47 9.88
C ILE A 100 6.70 -15.95 8.65
N SER A 101 6.26 -15.55 7.48
CA SER A 101 6.82 -15.96 6.19
C SER A 101 7.19 -14.78 5.31
N LEU A 102 7.85 -15.04 4.18
CA LEU A 102 8.13 -14.01 3.18
C LEU A 102 6.85 -13.42 2.57
N ALA A 103 5.73 -14.16 2.57
CA ALA A 103 4.45 -13.63 2.11
C ALA A 103 3.93 -12.53 3.05
N ASP A 104 4.09 -12.71 4.38
CA ASP A 104 3.75 -11.69 5.38
C ASP A 104 4.61 -10.45 5.18
N LEU A 105 5.92 -10.62 5.04
CA LEU A 105 6.86 -9.52 4.84
C LEU A 105 6.65 -8.78 3.51
N ALA A 106 6.22 -9.47 2.46
CA ALA A 106 5.92 -8.85 1.16
C ALA A 106 4.62 -8.03 1.20
N LEU A 107 3.60 -8.49 1.95
CA LEU A 107 2.30 -7.80 2.03
C LEU A 107 2.28 -6.69 3.07
N MET A 108 3.04 -6.82 4.16
CA MET A 108 3.10 -5.86 5.26
C MET A 108 3.25 -4.41 4.80
N PRO A 109 4.20 -4.02 3.92
CA PRO A 109 4.37 -2.62 3.53
C PRO A 109 3.14 -2.03 2.83
N ILE A 110 2.36 -2.88 2.17
CA ILE A 110 1.15 -2.47 1.45
C ILE A 110 0.04 -2.16 2.46
N ILE A 111 -0.20 -3.05 3.44
CA ILE A 111 -1.22 -2.86 4.48
C ILE A 111 -0.85 -1.67 5.38
N VAL A 112 0.43 -1.54 5.78
CA VAL A 112 0.92 -0.36 6.52
C VAL A 112 0.67 0.93 5.73
N ARG A 113 0.93 0.93 4.42
CA ARG A 113 0.65 2.09 3.57
C ARG A 113 -0.84 2.37 3.44
N MET A 114 -1.66 1.34 3.34
CA MET A 114 -3.12 1.50 3.32
C MET A 114 -3.62 2.12 4.63
N ASP A 115 -3.15 1.63 5.79
CA ASP A 115 -3.48 2.23 7.10
C ASP A 115 -3.01 3.70 7.19
N ASP A 116 -1.78 3.98 6.77
CA ASP A 116 -1.19 5.32 6.77
C ASP A 116 -2.03 6.33 5.97
N ILE A 117 -2.56 5.93 4.79
CA ILE A 117 -3.38 6.80 3.96
C ILE A 117 -4.90 6.65 4.17
N ASN A 118 -5.30 6.13 5.32
CA ASN A 118 -6.69 5.99 5.77
C ASN A 118 -7.57 5.05 4.90
N LEU A 119 -6.97 3.99 4.36
CA LEU A 119 -7.69 2.91 3.67
C LEU A 119 -7.97 1.69 4.57
N GLY A 120 -7.75 1.82 5.89
CA GLY A 120 -8.00 0.77 6.88
C GLY A 120 -9.44 0.25 6.90
N TYR A 121 -10.41 1.08 6.50
CA TYR A 121 -11.81 0.67 6.37
C TYR A 121 -12.01 -0.54 5.43
N MET A 122 -11.06 -0.82 4.54
CA MET A 122 -11.15 -1.93 3.59
C MET A 122 -11.12 -3.31 4.26
N TRP A 123 -10.66 -3.40 5.50
CA TRP A 123 -10.71 -4.66 6.29
C TRP A 123 -11.55 -4.54 7.57
N ALA A 124 -12.43 -3.55 7.66
CA ALA A 124 -13.30 -3.40 8.83
C ALA A 124 -14.16 -4.65 9.09
N ASP A 125 -14.57 -5.34 8.03
CA ASP A 125 -15.38 -6.56 8.10
C ASP A 125 -14.53 -7.86 8.10
N GLU A 126 -13.20 -7.75 8.19
CA GLU A 126 -12.26 -8.86 8.10
C GLU A 126 -11.38 -8.93 9.37
N PRO A 127 -11.91 -9.44 10.50
CA PRO A 127 -11.20 -9.42 11.79
C PRO A 127 -9.88 -10.20 11.77
N ALA A 128 -9.75 -11.23 10.93
CA ALA A 128 -8.50 -11.97 10.76
C ALA A 128 -7.37 -11.07 10.22
N VAL A 129 -7.70 -10.14 9.30
CA VAL A 129 -6.74 -9.18 8.75
C VAL A 129 -6.29 -8.20 9.82
N GLN A 130 -7.22 -7.71 10.65
CA GLN A 130 -6.87 -6.83 11.77
C GLN A 130 -5.96 -7.54 12.78
N THR A 131 -6.30 -8.79 13.14
CA THR A 131 -5.48 -9.61 14.05
C THR A 131 -4.07 -9.85 13.49
N TRP A 132 -3.97 -10.17 12.21
CA TRP A 132 -2.68 -10.32 11.51
C TRP A 132 -1.88 -9.00 11.53
N PHE A 133 -2.53 -7.88 11.24
CA PHE A 133 -1.87 -6.58 11.23
C PHE A 133 -1.37 -6.17 12.63
N ASP A 134 -2.15 -6.45 13.67
CA ASP A 134 -1.73 -6.21 15.07
C ASP A 134 -0.56 -7.11 15.45
N ALA A 135 -0.53 -8.38 15.01
CA ALA A 135 0.60 -9.28 15.22
C ALA A 135 1.87 -8.79 14.48
N ILE A 136 1.75 -8.23 13.28
CA ILE A 136 2.85 -7.56 12.56
C ILE A 136 3.38 -6.38 13.37
N ARG A 137 2.49 -5.52 13.87
CA ARG A 137 2.85 -4.31 14.64
C ARG A 137 3.49 -4.63 15.99
N ALA A 138 3.19 -5.79 16.56
CA ALA A 138 3.78 -6.28 17.80
C ALA A 138 5.21 -6.85 17.62
N GLN A 139 5.71 -7.01 16.39
CA GLN A 139 7.07 -7.50 16.16
C GLN A 139 8.10 -6.44 16.60
N PRO A 140 9.19 -6.83 17.31
CA PRO A 140 10.21 -5.90 17.81
C PRO A 140 10.90 -5.06 16.72
N GLU A 141 10.90 -5.56 15.48
CA GLU A 141 11.49 -4.92 14.31
C GLU A 141 10.56 -3.89 13.66
N TYR A 142 9.27 -3.89 14.02
CA TYR A 142 8.28 -3.01 13.39
C TYR A 142 8.64 -1.53 13.57
N ASP A 143 8.88 -1.09 14.82
CA ASP A 143 9.21 0.30 15.13
C ASP A 143 10.57 0.73 14.56
N LYS A 144 11.51 -0.22 14.40
CA LYS A 144 12.80 0.02 13.74
C LYS A 144 12.62 0.24 12.24
N THR A 145 11.67 -0.46 11.63
CA THR A 145 11.35 -0.36 10.20
C THR A 145 10.51 0.88 9.91
N TYR A 146 9.48 1.10 10.73
CA TYR A 146 8.55 2.24 10.61
C TYR A 146 8.83 3.29 11.68
N TYR A 147 10.08 3.77 11.72
CA TYR A 147 10.49 4.87 12.59
C TYR A 147 9.74 6.16 12.28
N HIS A 148 9.71 7.09 13.22
CA HIS A 148 9.03 8.38 13.04
C HIS A 148 9.56 9.13 11.81
N GLY A 149 8.66 9.54 10.92
CA GLY A 149 8.97 10.17 9.63
C GLY A 149 9.04 9.22 8.43
N SER A 150 8.91 7.90 8.63
CA SER A 150 8.86 6.92 7.53
C SER A 150 7.49 6.86 6.84
N LEU A 151 6.41 7.20 7.55
CA LEU A 151 5.05 7.22 7.03
C LEU A 151 4.77 8.52 6.25
N LEU A 152 3.88 8.47 5.26
CA LEU A 152 3.53 9.65 4.46
C LEU A 152 2.82 10.72 5.30
N THR A 153 1.93 10.32 6.21
CA THR A 153 1.23 11.24 7.11
C THR A 153 2.17 11.97 8.07
N GLN A 154 3.29 11.36 8.43
CA GLN A 154 4.33 11.97 9.26
C GLN A 154 5.31 12.83 8.44
N LYS A 155 5.54 12.46 7.18
CA LYS A 155 6.51 13.12 6.30
C LYS A 155 5.94 14.35 5.60
N TYR A 156 4.66 14.33 5.25
CA TYR A 156 4.01 15.39 4.47
C TYR A 156 2.98 16.12 5.33
N PRO A 157 3.23 17.41 5.69
CA PRO A 157 2.35 18.16 6.60
C PRO A 157 0.90 18.25 6.14
N HIS A 158 0.65 18.29 4.82
CA HIS A 158 -0.70 18.34 4.27
C HIS A 158 -1.49 17.04 4.49
N LEU A 159 -0.85 15.95 4.90
CA LEU A 159 -1.45 14.66 5.24
C LEU A 159 -1.57 14.42 6.76
N ALA A 160 -1.00 15.29 7.61
CA ALA A 160 -0.91 15.07 9.05
C ALA A 160 -2.28 14.73 9.69
N ASN A 161 -3.37 15.35 9.21
CA ASN A 161 -4.72 15.16 9.75
C ASN A 161 -5.62 14.35 8.78
N LEU A 162 -5.04 13.50 7.94
CA LEU A 162 -5.82 12.76 6.95
C LEU A 162 -6.88 11.85 7.59
N LYS A 163 -6.53 11.17 8.69
CA LYS A 163 -7.45 10.27 9.42
C LYS A 163 -8.60 11.04 10.11
N GLU A 164 -8.36 12.26 10.54
CA GLU A 164 -9.38 13.10 11.22
C GLU A 164 -10.38 13.70 10.22
N ARG A 165 -9.95 14.07 9.01
CA ARG A 165 -10.78 14.75 7.99
C ARG A 165 -11.82 13.84 7.35
N GLN A 166 -11.65 12.52 7.38
CA GLN A 166 -12.56 11.56 6.74
C GLN A 166 -13.53 10.94 7.75
N GLY A 167 -13.41 11.25 9.04
CA GLY A 167 -14.32 10.84 10.11
C GLY A 167 -15.39 11.88 10.48
N SER A 168 -15.51 12.97 9.68
CA SER A 168 -16.47 14.06 9.91
C SER A 168 -17.61 13.99 8.85
#